data_5cb7f514a4764e89287643ff6a40bb11
#
_entry.id   5cb7f514a4764e89287643ff6a40bb11
#
_cell.length_a   1.000
_cell.length_b   1.000
_cell.length_c   1.000
_cell.angle_alpha   90.00
_cell.angle_beta   90.00
_cell.angle_gamma   90.00
#
_symmetry.space_group_name_H-M   'P 1'
#
loop_
_entity.id
_entity.type
_entity.pdbx_description
1 polymer ?
#
loop_
_entity_poly.entity_id
_entity_poly.type
_entity_poly.pdbx_seq_one_letter_code
_entity_poly.pdbx_strand_id
1 'polypeptide(L)'
;MKEIYDIAIVGGGPGGIASAVESMVLGIKDVILFEKGEGHSTTIRKFYKDKKRVDKDYKGQKVELNGNIYFCDGTKESTLDLFDKIIQENGFEVQFQTEVESIKKEKDYFLIYTAKN
;
A
#
# COMPACT_ATOMS: atom_id res chain seq x y z
N MET A 1 -2.80 6.29 17.52
CA MET A 1 -1.55 5.88 16.87
C MET A 1 -0.55 5.44 17.96
N LYS A 2 0.16 4.37 17.73
CA LYS A 2 1.20 3.92 18.66
C LYS A 2 2.44 4.79 18.52
N GLU A 3 3.31 4.75 19.53
CA GLU A 3 4.59 5.43 19.47
C GLU A 3 5.63 4.65 18.67
N ILE A 4 5.62 3.32 18.76
CA ILE A 4 6.57 2.44 18.08
C ILE A 4 5.81 1.37 17.31
N TYR A 5 6.23 1.17 16.05
CA TYR A 5 5.72 0.12 15.17
C TYR A 5 6.86 -0.81 14.80
N ASP A 6 6.53 -2.06 14.49
CA ASP A 6 7.53 -2.99 13.98
C ASP A 6 7.93 -2.65 12.55
N ILE A 7 6.95 -2.24 11.73
CA ILE A 7 7.19 -1.87 10.33
C ILE A 7 6.41 -0.60 10.00
N ALA A 8 7.08 0.35 9.39
CA ALA A 8 6.46 1.52 8.79
C ALA A 8 6.69 1.49 7.28
N ILE A 9 5.65 1.69 6.52
CA ILE A 9 5.68 1.65 5.06
C ILE A 9 5.36 3.05 4.54
N VAL A 10 6.17 3.55 3.63
CA VAL A 10 5.98 4.85 3.01
C VAL A 10 5.45 4.66 1.60
N GLY A 11 4.24 5.11 1.37
CA GLY A 11 3.57 5.02 0.09
C GLY A 11 2.49 3.95 0.04
N GLY A 12 1.28 4.36 -0.28
CA GLY A 12 0.09 3.52 -0.35
C GLY A 12 -0.26 3.05 -1.77
N GLY A 13 0.74 2.82 -2.61
CA GLY A 13 0.55 2.17 -3.90
C GLY A 13 0.50 0.66 -3.75
N PRO A 14 0.38 -0.07 -4.87
CA PRO A 14 0.29 -1.54 -4.83
C PRO A 14 1.44 -2.21 -4.10
N GLY A 15 2.66 -1.71 -4.26
CA GLY A 15 3.84 -2.26 -3.56
C GLY A 15 3.77 -2.09 -2.05
N GLY A 16 3.33 -0.92 -1.57
CA GLY A 16 3.16 -0.67 -0.15
C GLY A 16 2.06 -1.52 0.46
N ILE A 17 0.94 -1.64 -0.24
CA ILE A 17 -0.18 -2.48 0.18
C ILE A 17 0.26 -3.94 0.26
N ALA A 18 0.97 -4.43 -0.76
CA ALA A 18 1.48 -5.81 -0.77
C ALA A 18 2.44 -6.07 0.39
N SER A 19 3.33 -5.12 0.69
CA SER A 19 4.27 -5.23 1.80
C SER A 19 3.54 -5.31 3.15
N ALA A 20 2.49 -4.50 3.32
CA ALA A 20 1.69 -4.52 4.54
C ALA A 20 0.96 -5.87 4.70
N VAL A 21 0.37 -6.38 3.63
CA VAL A 21 -0.32 -7.69 3.64
C VAL A 21 0.65 -8.80 4.01
N GLU A 22 1.84 -8.84 3.38
CA GLU A 22 2.84 -9.86 3.71
C GLU A 22 3.28 -9.78 5.17
N SER A 23 3.44 -8.59 5.70
CA SER A 23 3.79 -8.40 7.12
C SER A 23 2.72 -9.02 8.03
N MET A 24 1.45 -8.76 7.74
CA MET A 24 0.34 -9.31 8.52
C MET A 24 0.27 -10.83 8.42
N VAL A 25 0.49 -11.38 7.23
CA VAL A 25 0.49 -12.83 7.00
C VAL A 25 1.62 -13.50 7.80
N LEU A 26 2.78 -12.85 7.90
CA LEU A 26 3.92 -13.36 8.66
C LEU A 26 3.76 -13.16 10.18
N GLY A 27 2.66 -12.60 10.63
CA GLY A 27 2.38 -12.42 12.05
C GLY A 27 2.88 -11.12 12.64
N ILE A 28 3.43 -10.21 11.83
CA ILE A 28 3.85 -8.90 12.28
C ILE A 28 2.64 -7.97 12.20
N LYS A 29 2.05 -7.65 13.36
CA LYS A 29 0.76 -6.93 13.40
C LYS A 29 0.89 -5.43 13.61
N ASP A 30 2.01 -4.95 14.15
CA ASP A 30 2.23 -3.53 14.40
C ASP A 30 2.83 -2.88 13.14
N VAL A 31 1.96 -2.66 12.15
CA VAL A 31 2.32 -2.12 10.84
C VAL A 31 1.56 -0.84 10.60
N ILE A 32 2.26 0.20 10.16
CA ILE A 32 1.65 1.45 9.74
C ILE A 32 2.09 1.79 8.32
N LEU A 33 1.13 2.26 7.52
CA LEU A 33 1.37 2.72 6.16
C LEU A 33 1.01 4.20 6.07
N PHE A 34 1.96 5.00 5.58
CA PHE A 34 1.75 6.44 5.36
C PHE A 34 1.52 6.70 3.88
N GLU A 35 0.45 7.41 3.56
CA GLU A 35 0.13 7.82 2.20
C GLU A 35 -0.17 9.32 2.18
N LYS A 36 0.53 10.06 1.32
CA LYS A 36 0.36 11.52 1.23
C LYS A 36 -0.94 11.94 0.55
N GLY A 37 -1.50 11.10 -0.29
CA GLY A 37 -2.75 11.37 -0.99
C GLY A 37 -3.99 11.10 -0.13
N GLU A 38 -5.16 11.39 -0.70
CA GLU A 38 -6.44 11.17 -0.03
C GLU A 38 -6.82 9.69 0.05
N GLY A 39 -6.24 8.86 -0.82
CA GLY A 39 -6.49 7.44 -0.87
C GLY A 39 -5.25 6.68 -1.34
N HIS A 40 -5.35 5.35 -1.38
CA HIS A 40 -4.26 4.53 -1.90
C HIS A 40 -4.12 4.69 -3.42
N SER A 41 -2.97 4.25 -3.95
CA SER A 41 -2.75 4.12 -5.40
C SER A 41 -2.99 5.43 -6.17
N THR A 42 -2.42 6.52 -5.66
CA THR A 42 -2.61 7.87 -6.23
C THR A 42 -2.23 7.93 -7.71
N THR A 43 -1.16 7.24 -8.11
CA THR A 43 -0.73 7.22 -9.51
C THR A 43 -1.80 6.60 -10.41
N ILE A 44 -2.39 5.50 -9.99
CA ILE A 44 -3.46 4.84 -10.75
C ILE A 44 -4.67 5.76 -10.84
N ARG A 45 -5.08 6.35 -9.71
CA ARG A 45 -6.25 7.25 -9.66
C ARG A 45 -6.08 8.46 -10.58
N LYS A 46 -4.89 9.03 -10.58
CA LYS A 46 -4.62 10.31 -11.24
C LYS A 46 -4.28 10.16 -12.72
N PHE A 47 -3.50 9.14 -13.08
CA PHE A 47 -2.92 9.05 -14.42
C PHE A 47 -3.53 7.98 -15.31
N TYR A 48 -4.17 6.95 -14.76
CA TYR A 48 -4.85 5.96 -15.58
C TYR A 48 -6.18 6.53 -16.07
N LYS A 49 -6.47 6.29 -17.34
CA LYS A 49 -7.77 6.67 -17.90
C LYS A 49 -8.89 5.81 -17.29
N ASP A 50 -10.08 6.37 -17.24
CA ASP A 50 -11.26 5.64 -16.80
C ASP A 50 -11.47 4.40 -17.67
N LYS A 51 -11.83 3.29 -17.02
CA LYS A 51 -12.06 1.99 -17.64
C LYS A 51 -10.80 1.37 -18.27
N LYS A 52 -9.61 1.92 -18.03
CA LYS A 52 -8.38 1.29 -18.49
C LYS A 52 -8.25 -0.11 -17.93
N ARG A 53 -7.86 -1.07 -18.80
CA ARG A 53 -7.61 -2.45 -18.35
C ARG A 53 -6.37 -2.52 -17.47
N VAL A 54 -6.48 -3.29 -16.41
CA VAL A 54 -5.36 -3.62 -15.51
C VAL A 54 -5.37 -5.15 -15.38
N ASP A 55 -4.46 -5.78 -16.10
CA ASP A 55 -4.42 -7.23 -16.18
C ASP A 55 -3.06 -7.75 -15.67
N LYS A 56 -3.06 -8.94 -15.11
CA LYS A 56 -1.85 -9.57 -14.60
C LYS A 56 -0.87 -9.88 -15.75
N ASP A 57 -1.38 -10.43 -16.82
CA ASP A 57 -0.56 -10.82 -17.96
C ASP A 57 -0.58 -9.74 -19.04
N TYR A 58 0.59 -9.42 -19.58
CA TYR A 58 0.75 -8.38 -20.60
C TYR A 58 1.22 -8.97 -21.91
N LYS A 59 0.46 -8.75 -22.96
CA LYS A 59 0.80 -9.17 -24.34
C LYS A 59 1.21 -10.64 -24.45
N GLY A 60 0.45 -11.52 -23.79
CA GLY A 60 0.69 -12.96 -23.81
C GLY A 60 1.80 -13.45 -22.88
N GLN A 61 2.48 -12.56 -22.21
CA GLN A 61 3.45 -12.95 -21.16
C GLN A 61 2.70 -13.28 -19.88
N LYS A 62 2.93 -14.49 -19.36
CA LYS A 62 2.33 -14.92 -18.09
C LYS A 62 3.21 -14.49 -16.94
N VAL A 63 2.61 -13.90 -15.92
CA VAL A 63 3.30 -13.45 -14.71
C VAL A 63 2.81 -14.29 -13.53
N GLU A 64 3.74 -14.84 -12.77
CA GLU A 64 3.41 -15.51 -11.51
C GLU A 64 3.42 -14.50 -10.38
N LEU A 65 2.36 -14.52 -9.56
CA LEU A 65 2.27 -13.70 -8.37
C LEU A 65 2.72 -14.52 -7.18
N ASN A 66 3.79 -14.06 -6.54
CA ASN A 66 4.43 -14.82 -5.45
C ASN A 66 3.99 -14.39 -4.04
N GLY A 67 3.16 -13.38 -3.93
CA GLY A 67 2.71 -12.86 -2.64
C GLY A 67 1.34 -13.37 -2.24
N ASN A 68 0.87 -12.88 -1.11
CA ASN A 68 -0.44 -13.22 -0.56
C ASN A 68 -1.55 -12.25 -0.95
N ILE A 69 -1.22 -11.22 -1.73
CA ILE A 69 -2.24 -10.35 -2.29
C ILE A 69 -2.86 -11.09 -3.48
N TYR A 70 -4.18 -11.26 -3.49
CA TYR A 70 -4.84 -11.81 -4.67
C TYR A 70 -5.12 -10.69 -5.66
N PHE A 71 -5.05 -11.02 -6.92
CA PHE A 71 -5.26 -10.06 -8.00
C PHE A 71 -6.24 -10.63 -9.02
N CYS A 72 -7.18 -9.80 -9.44
CA CYS A 72 -8.14 -10.13 -10.49
C CYS A 72 -7.96 -9.16 -11.65
N ASP A 73 -7.86 -9.69 -12.85
CA ASP A 73 -7.87 -8.85 -14.05
C ASP A 73 -9.14 -8.01 -14.07
N GLY A 74 -9.03 -6.78 -14.50
CA GLY A 74 -10.18 -5.88 -14.50
C GLY A 74 -9.86 -4.52 -15.11
N THR A 75 -10.54 -3.52 -14.58
CA THR A 75 -10.36 -2.13 -14.99
C THR A 75 -9.68 -1.33 -13.88
N LYS A 76 -9.34 -0.08 -14.19
CA LYS A 76 -8.86 0.86 -13.18
C LYS A 76 -9.78 0.85 -11.95
N GLU A 77 -11.08 0.99 -12.17
CA GLU A 77 -12.06 1.10 -11.09
C GLU A 77 -12.15 -0.16 -10.25
N SER A 78 -12.21 -1.33 -10.89
CA SER A 78 -12.27 -2.60 -10.15
C SER A 78 -10.98 -2.89 -9.40
N THR A 79 -9.84 -2.48 -9.93
CA THR A 79 -8.54 -2.64 -9.27
C THR A 79 -8.46 -1.77 -8.02
N LEU A 80 -8.91 -0.52 -8.10
CA LEU A 80 -8.94 0.37 -6.93
C LEU A 80 -9.87 -0.18 -5.85
N ASP A 81 -11.03 -0.70 -6.23
CA ASP A 81 -11.97 -1.33 -5.29
C ASP A 81 -11.36 -2.57 -4.64
N LEU A 82 -10.66 -3.37 -5.42
CA LEU A 82 -9.96 -4.56 -4.92
C LEU A 82 -8.94 -4.19 -3.82
N PHE A 83 -8.14 -3.16 -4.06
CA PHE A 83 -7.15 -2.72 -3.07
C PHE A 83 -7.82 -2.11 -1.82
N ASP A 84 -8.91 -1.38 -1.96
CA ASP A 84 -9.69 -0.92 -0.81
C ASP A 84 -10.13 -2.09 0.07
N LYS A 85 -10.64 -3.14 -0.57
CA LYS A 85 -11.10 -4.34 0.12
C LYS A 85 -9.95 -5.05 0.83
N ILE A 86 -8.79 -5.17 0.17
CA ILE A 86 -7.60 -5.80 0.75
C ILE A 86 -7.15 -5.05 2.00
N ILE A 87 -7.11 -3.73 1.94
CA ILE A 87 -6.75 -2.90 3.10
C ILE A 87 -7.71 -3.15 4.26
N GLN A 88 -9.02 -3.14 4.00
CA GLN A 88 -10.03 -3.36 5.03
C GLN A 88 -9.94 -4.75 5.65
N GLU A 89 -9.72 -5.78 4.85
CA GLU A 89 -9.68 -7.16 5.32
C GLU A 89 -8.45 -7.47 6.17
N ASN A 90 -7.32 -6.80 5.92
CA ASN A 90 -6.07 -7.10 6.63
C ASN A 90 -5.88 -6.27 7.90
N GLY A 91 -6.54 -5.14 8.03
CA GLY A 91 -6.61 -4.39 9.28
C GLY A 91 -5.35 -3.69 9.74
N PHE A 92 -4.32 -3.54 8.90
CA PHE A 92 -3.16 -2.73 9.26
C PHE A 92 -3.52 -1.24 9.30
N GLU A 93 -2.77 -0.46 10.06
CA GLU A 93 -3.04 0.96 10.20
C GLU A 93 -2.59 1.73 8.94
N VAL A 94 -3.47 2.61 8.44
CA VAL A 94 -3.16 3.48 7.31
C VAL A 94 -3.42 4.92 7.71
N GLN A 95 -2.46 5.79 7.43
CA GLN A 95 -2.57 7.23 7.62
C GLN A 95 -2.56 7.91 6.25
N PHE A 96 -3.74 8.32 5.77
CA PHE A 96 -3.86 9.10 4.55
C PHE A 96 -3.59 10.58 4.80
N GLN A 97 -3.36 11.33 3.73
CA GLN A 97 -3.04 12.76 3.79
C GLN A 97 -1.89 13.05 4.76
N THR A 98 -0.94 12.13 4.80
CA THR A 98 0.20 12.18 5.70
C THR A 98 1.47 11.93 4.90
N GLU A 99 2.27 12.97 4.75
CA GLU A 99 3.52 12.89 3.99
C GLU A 99 4.68 12.60 4.93
N VAL A 100 5.49 11.61 4.61
CA VAL A 100 6.75 11.37 5.31
C VAL A 100 7.78 12.36 4.77
N GLU A 101 8.24 13.25 5.64
CA GLU A 101 9.18 14.30 5.23
C GLU A 101 10.63 13.86 5.39
N SER A 102 10.93 13.08 6.42
CA SER A 102 12.28 12.59 6.66
C SER A 102 12.27 11.36 7.56
N ILE A 103 13.36 10.59 7.47
CA ILE A 103 13.59 9.43 8.32
C ILE A 103 15.00 9.58 8.90
N LYS A 104 15.11 9.46 10.21
CA LYS A 104 16.38 9.55 10.91
C LYS A 104 16.65 8.25 11.64
N LYS A 105 17.84 7.69 11.43
CA LYS A 105 18.25 6.47 12.14
C LYS A 105 18.75 6.83 13.53
N GLU A 106 18.15 6.24 14.54
CA GLU A 106 18.62 6.25 15.92
C GLU A 106 19.28 4.91 16.25
N LYS A 107 19.74 4.75 17.47
CA LYS A 107 20.45 3.52 17.88
C LYS A 107 19.57 2.27 17.74
N ASP A 108 18.35 2.32 18.26
CA ASP A 108 17.49 1.15 18.36
C ASP A 108 16.21 1.26 17.53
N TYR A 109 16.02 2.38 16.82
CA TYR A 109 14.79 2.63 16.05
C TYR A 109 15.05 3.68 14.96
N PHE A 110 14.05 3.87 14.11
CA PHE A 110 14.02 4.96 13.13
C PHE A 110 12.97 5.96 13.56
N LEU A 111 13.31 7.25 13.51
CA LEU A 111 12.32 8.33 13.69
C LEU A 111 11.76 8.72 12.33
N ILE A 112 10.45 8.75 12.23
CA ILE A 112 9.77 9.15 11.00
C ILE A 112 9.03 10.45 11.27
N TYR A 113 9.41 11.48 10.52
CA TYR A 113 8.81 12.81 10.60
C TYR A 113 7.76 12.94 9.52
N THR A 114 6.54 13.32 9.92
CA THR A 114 5.40 13.41 9.01
C THR A 114 4.75 14.78 9.08
N ALA A 115 4.06 15.14 7.99
CA ALA A 115 3.22 16.31 7.93
C ALA A 115 1.85 15.92 7.37
N LYS A 116 0.79 16.48 7.94
CA LYS A 116 -0.55 16.32 7.41
C LYS A 116 -0.77 17.26 6.23
N ASN A 117 -1.37 16.72 5.18
CA ASN A 117 -1.74 17.49 3.99
C ASN A 117 -3.18 17.99 4.04
#